data_d76cdeae0502cde520d4688e2825b9e8
#
_entry.id   d76cdeae0502cde520d4688e2825b9e8
#
_cell.length_a   1.000
_cell.length_b   1.000
_cell.length_c   1.000
_cell.angle_alpha   90.00
_cell.angle_beta   90.00
_cell.angle_gamma   90.00
#
_symmetry.space_group_name_H-M   'P 1'
#
loop_
_entity.id
_entity.type
_entity.pdbx_description
1 polymer ?
#
loop_
_entity_poly.entity_id
_entity_poly.type
_entity_poly.pdbx_seq_one_letter_code
_entity_poly.pdbx_strand_id
1 'polypeptide(L)'
;MKMNFLKTILLLGTASVVTAFSGVGSPRLFAPRQSSTHLNAEFERALIFDCDGVIIETEELHRLAYNAAFSAANLKIGEEEVVWTVEYYDILQNTVGGGKGKMFYHFRNTTSQFPTFTKDGETFAPPETQEEQQALIDDLQAHKTELYKELIAEKATPRPGVIELMDEAMADPTMAVGVCSASTKAAVTKVLDVTLGEERRNKLDVCILGDDVSKLKPDPMIYNTAAERLGIDPSKCVVVEDSMVGLRAAKGAGMKCLITYTKSTEGEDFYGEGADAKVPELASAGVTLEKIFGPLKDNLDAEILVGIKD
;
A
#
# COMPACT_ATOMS: atom_id res chain seq x y z
N MET A 1 -61.05 5.53 -17.13
CA MET A 1 -61.95 6.21 -16.18
C MET A 1 -61.10 7.06 -15.25
N LYS A 2 -61.24 8.40 -15.46
CA LYS A 2 -60.50 9.43 -14.72
C LYS A 2 -61.01 9.51 -13.28
N MET A 3 -60.13 9.77 -12.33
CA MET A 3 -60.51 10.71 -11.25
C MET A 3 -59.24 11.27 -10.58
N ASN A 4 -59.06 12.57 -10.75
CA ASN A 4 -58.22 13.48 -9.99
C ASN A 4 -58.83 13.71 -8.60
N PHE A 5 -58.01 13.92 -7.58
CA PHE A 5 -58.36 14.76 -6.43
C PHE A 5 -57.17 15.64 -6.04
N LEU A 6 -57.40 16.93 -6.22
CA LEU A 6 -56.58 18.06 -5.75
C LEU A 6 -57.10 18.57 -4.40
N LYS A 7 -56.24 19.34 -3.73
CA LYS A 7 -56.46 20.29 -2.61
C LYS A 7 -56.17 19.70 -1.22
N THR A 8 -55.47 20.36 -0.31
CA THR A 8 -55.48 21.79 0.04
C THR A 8 -54.23 22.15 0.86
N ILE A 9 -53.71 23.36 0.63
CA ILE A 9 -52.68 24.10 1.35
C ILE A 9 -53.16 24.45 2.75
N LEU A 10 -52.32 24.33 3.79
CA LEU A 10 -52.40 25.17 4.99
C LEU A 10 -50.99 25.59 5.43
N LEU A 11 -50.71 26.89 5.26
CA LEU A 11 -49.61 27.59 5.83
C LEU A 11 -49.89 27.84 7.35
N LEU A 12 -48.97 27.48 8.18
CA LEU A 12 -48.79 28.15 9.49
C LEU A 12 -47.29 28.19 9.75
N GLY A 13 -46.76 29.42 9.70
CA GLY A 13 -45.40 29.73 10.04
C GLY A 13 -45.20 29.73 11.56
N THR A 14 -44.10 29.24 11.99
CA THR A 14 -43.45 29.69 13.26
C THR A 14 -41.95 29.73 13.07
N ALA A 15 -41.38 30.75 13.69
CA ALA A 15 -40.04 31.30 13.49
C ALA A 15 -38.90 30.36 13.82
N SER A 16 -37.90 30.49 13.00
CA SER A 16 -36.46 30.41 13.13
C SER A 16 -35.86 30.22 14.51
N VAL A 17 -35.05 29.20 14.68
CA VAL A 17 -33.75 29.33 15.33
C VAL A 17 -32.71 28.72 14.39
N VAL A 18 -31.98 29.58 13.68
CA VAL A 18 -30.77 29.20 12.94
C VAL A 18 -29.67 29.10 13.96
N THR A 19 -29.36 27.90 14.42
CA THR A 19 -28.08 27.62 15.03
C THR A 19 -27.14 27.23 13.90
N ALA A 20 -26.27 28.17 13.55
CA ALA A 20 -25.14 27.97 12.68
C ALA A 20 -24.21 26.89 13.28
N PHE A 21 -24.26 25.67 12.78
CA PHE A 21 -23.18 24.72 12.92
C PHE A 21 -22.14 25.06 11.85
N SER A 22 -21.28 26.03 12.16
CA SER A 22 -20.03 26.25 11.46
C SER A 22 -19.01 25.26 12.03
N GLY A 23 -18.47 24.41 11.18
CA GLY A 23 -17.24 23.70 11.51
C GLY A 23 -17.24 22.22 11.23
N VAL A 24 -17.59 21.78 10.02
CA VAL A 24 -17.01 20.52 9.53
C VAL A 24 -15.67 20.89 8.90
N GLY A 25 -14.63 20.89 9.75
CA GLY A 25 -13.26 20.97 9.28
C GLY A 25 -12.97 19.76 8.41
N SER A 26 -12.63 20.00 7.14
CA SER A 26 -12.06 18.98 6.27
C SER A 26 -10.87 18.36 7.01
N PRO A 27 -10.72 17.02 7.04
CA PRO A 27 -9.56 16.41 7.63
C PRO A 27 -8.31 16.90 6.86
N ARG A 28 -7.39 17.54 7.57
CA ARG A 28 -6.07 17.92 7.03
C ARG A 28 -5.28 16.61 6.85
N LEU A 29 -5.47 15.99 5.71
CA LEU A 29 -4.66 14.86 5.24
C LEU A 29 -3.26 15.41 4.92
N PHE A 30 -2.26 15.09 5.72
CA PHE A 30 -0.87 15.51 5.53
C PHE A 30 -0.60 17.02 5.69
N ALA A 31 -0.92 17.59 6.86
CA ALA A 31 -0.36 18.88 7.22
C ALA A 31 1.10 18.66 7.67
N PRO A 32 2.09 19.38 7.11
CA PRO A 32 3.45 19.32 7.62
C PRO A 32 3.44 19.72 9.10
N ARG A 33 4.36 19.13 9.87
CA ARG A 33 4.56 19.40 11.28
C ARG A 33 4.55 20.91 11.48
N GLN A 34 3.53 21.46 12.17
CA GLN A 34 3.54 22.89 12.49
C GLN A 34 4.73 23.14 13.42
N SER A 35 5.72 23.85 12.91
CA SER A 35 6.84 24.33 13.70
C SER A 35 6.32 25.22 14.83
N SER A 36 6.23 24.67 16.03
CA SER A 36 6.32 25.47 17.22
C SER A 36 7.72 26.06 17.22
N THR A 37 7.83 27.37 17.10
CA THR A 37 8.98 28.26 17.32
C THR A 37 10.24 27.61 17.92
N HIS A 38 10.85 26.67 17.23
CA HIS A 38 12.23 26.27 17.38
C HIS A 38 12.93 26.63 16.08
N LEU A 39 14.04 27.37 16.19
CA LEU A 39 15.00 27.68 15.17
C LEU A 39 15.02 26.58 14.11
N ASN A 40 14.96 26.94 12.82
CA ASN A 40 15.03 26.06 11.66
C ASN A 40 16.10 24.98 11.88
N ALA A 41 15.75 23.86 12.48
CA ALA A 41 16.57 22.67 12.43
C ALA A 41 16.38 22.15 11.01
N GLU A 42 17.34 22.48 10.16
CA GLU A 42 17.45 21.95 8.81
C GLU A 42 17.74 20.45 8.97
N PHE A 43 16.88 19.60 8.46
CA PHE A 43 17.16 18.16 8.47
C PHE A 43 18.45 17.89 7.75
N GLU A 44 19.32 17.06 8.33
CA GLU A 44 20.60 16.70 7.73
C GLU A 44 20.48 15.48 6.81
N ARG A 45 19.50 14.61 7.06
CA ARG A 45 19.31 13.31 6.40
C ARG A 45 17.86 12.86 6.46
N ALA A 46 17.48 11.89 5.62
CA ALA A 46 16.13 11.35 5.59
C ALA A 46 16.09 9.83 5.52
N LEU A 47 15.13 9.25 6.23
CA LEU A 47 14.72 7.86 6.10
C LEU A 47 13.33 7.81 5.46
N ILE A 48 13.23 7.19 4.28
CA ILE A 48 12.01 7.17 3.48
C ILE A 48 11.57 5.71 3.29
N PHE A 49 10.36 5.40 3.70
CA PHE A 49 9.79 4.06 3.58
C PHE A 49 8.89 3.97 2.35
N ASP A 50 8.99 2.90 1.57
CA ASP A 50 7.85 2.47 0.78
C ASP A 50 6.72 1.97 1.68
N CYS A 51 5.52 1.80 1.14
CA CYS A 51 4.36 1.34 1.91
C CYS A 51 4.11 -0.15 1.72
N ASP A 52 3.83 -0.54 0.46
CA ASP A 52 3.43 -1.90 0.11
C ASP A 52 4.66 -2.81 0.06
N GLY A 53 4.67 -3.89 0.84
CA GLY A 53 5.82 -4.77 0.98
C GLY A 53 6.88 -4.30 2.00
N VAL A 54 6.85 -3.03 2.44
CA VAL A 54 7.77 -2.47 3.46
C VAL A 54 7.06 -2.21 4.79
N ILE A 55 6.11 -1.28 4.83
CA ILE A 55 5.35 -1.01 6.07
C ILE A 55 4.39 -2.15 6.36
N ILE A 56 3.76 -2.68 5.33
CA ILE A 56 2.79 -3.77 5.40
C ILE A 56 3.00 -4.75 4.24
N GLU A 57 2.85 -6.03 4.50
CA GLU A 57 2.80 -7.04 3.45
C GLU A 57 1.37 -7.17 2.93
N THR A 58 1.09 -6.47 1.81
CA THR A 58 -0.25 -6.39 1.23
C THR A 58 -0.62 -7.58 0.36
N GLU A 59 0.36 -8.30 -0.20
CA GLU A 59 0.11 -9.38 -1.17
C GLU A 59 -0.69 -10.53 -0.57
N GLU A 60 -0.38 -10.94 0.67
CA GLU A 60 -1.17 -11.96 1.36
C GLU A 60 -2.61 -11.48 1.62
N LEU A 61 -2.82 -10.23 1.98
CA LEU A 61 -4.16 -9.66 2.15
C LEU A 61 -4.92 -9.60 0.82
N HIS A 62 -4.22 -9.33 -0.29
CA HIS A 62 -4.82 -9.41 -1.62
C HIS A 62 -5.27 -10.83 -1.96
N ARG A 63 -4.42 -11.83 -1.73
CA ARG A 63 -4.76 -13.24 -1.95
C ARG A 63 -5.95 -13.69 -1.12
N LEU A 64 -5.96 -13.35 0.17
CA LEU A 64 -7.07 -13.64 1.08
C LEU A 64 -8.37 -12.97 0.61
N ALA A 65 -8.32 -11.74 0.12
CA ALA A 65 -9.48 -11.04 -0.41
C ALA A 65 -10.04 -11.71 -1.68
N TYR A 66 -9.17 -12.23 -2.56
CA TYR A 66 -9.62 -13.02 -3.72
C TYR A 66 -10.32 -14.29 -3.27
N ASN A 67 -9.69 -15.07 -2.39
CA ASN A 67 -10.27 -16.30 -1.89
C ASN A 67 -11.61 -16.06 -1.16
N ALA A 68 -11.72 -14.98 -0.39
CA ALA A 68 -12.96 -14.60 0.25
C ALA A 68 -14.05 -14.23 -0.78
N ALA A 69 -13.72 -13.51 -1.85
CA ALA A 69 -14.65 -13.19 -2.92
C ALA A 69 -15.10 -14.44 -3.69
N PHE A 70 -14.18 -15.37 -3.97
CA PHE A 70 -14.49 -16.65 -4.62
C PHE A 70 -15.40 -17.52 -3.75
N SER A 71 -15.09 -17.61 -2.47
CA SER A 71 -15.92 -18.36 -1.50
C SER A 71 -17.32 -17.74 -1.37
N ALA A 72 -17.45 -16.42 -1.26
CA ALA A 72 -18.72 -15.73 -1.17
C ALA A 72 -19.60 -15.93 -2.41
N ALA A 73 -18.97 -16.02 -3.60
CA ALA A 73 -19.66 -16.35 -4.84
C ALA A 73 -19.78 -17.88 -5.08
N ASN A 74 -19.37 -18.72 -4.13
CA ASN A 74 -19.37 -20.18 -4.24
C ASN A 74 -18.82 -20.68 -5.59
N LEU A 75 -17.64 -20.10 -6.00
CA LEU A 75 -17.03 -20.43 -7.27
C LEU A 75 -16.53 -21.88 -7.29
N LYS A 76 -16.96 -22.64 -8.30
CA LYS A 76 -16.52 -24.02 -8.49
C LYS A 76 -16.16 -24.32 -9.94
N ILE A 77 -15.12 -25.12 -10.11
CA ILE A 77 -14.73 -25.73 -11.37
C ILE A 77 -14.93 -27.23 -11.23
N GLY A 78 -15.98 -27.75 -11.85
CA GLY A 78 -16.49 -29.08 -11.53
C GLY A 78 -17.03 -29.12 -10.09
N GLU A 79 -16.50 -30.03 -9.27
CA GLU A 79 -16.85 -30.13 -7.85
C GLU A 79 -15.88 -29.37 -6.92
N GLU A 80 -14.78 -28.84 -7.46
CA GLU A 80 -13.71 -28.23 -6.68
C GLU A 80 -13.93 -26.72 -6.51
N GLU A 81 -13.73 -26.22 -5.28
CA GLU A 81 -13.76 -24.79 -4.97
C GLU A 81 -12.53 -24.08 -5.58
N VAL A 82 -12.75 -22.87 -6.09
CA VAL A 82 -11.66 -22.03 -6.58
C VAL A 82 -10.94 -21.39 -5.40
N VAL A 83 -9.71 -21.83 -5.16
CA VAL A 83 -8.83 -21.29 -4.11
C VAL A 83 -7.44 -21.04 -4.69
N TRP A 84 -6.90 -19.87 -4.44
CA TRP A 84 -5.52 -19.55 -4.78
C TRP A 84 -4.62 -19.78 -3.56
N THR A 85 -3.67 -20.73 -3.68
CA THR A 85 -2.61 -20.94 -2.66
C THR A 85 -1.58 -19.81 -2.71
N VAL A 86 -0.72 -19.72 -1.70
CA VAL A 86 0.36 -18.72 -1.66
C VAL A 86 1.26 -18.88 -2.90
N GLU A 87 1.72 -20.10 -3.15
CA GLU A 87 2.64 -20.40 -4.26
C GLU A 87 2.01 -20.08 -5.63
N TYR A 88 0.73 -20.38 -5.80
CA TYR A 88 0.03 -20.08 -7.05
C TYR A 88 -0.19 -18.58 -7.23
N TYR A 89 -0.53 -17.87 -6.15
CA TYR A 89 -0.72 -16.42 -6.20
C TYR A 89 0.59 -15.70 -6.51
N ASP A 90 1.73 -16.16 -5.98
CA ASP A 90 3.05 -15.65 -6.32
C ASP A 90 3.38 -15.81 -7.82
N ILE A 91 3.01 -16.94 -8.42
CA ILE A 91 3.13 -17.12 -9.89
C ILE A 91 2.24 -16.10 -10.62
N LEU A 92 0.99 -15.93 -10.20
CA LEU A 92 0.06 -15.02 -10.86
C LEU A 92 0.53 -13.56 -10.81
N GLN A 93 1.00 -13.09 -9.67
CA GLN A 93 1.42 -11.69 -9.52
C GLN A 93 2.68 -11.35 -10.34
N ASN A 94 3.57 -12.32 -10.52
CA ASN A 94 4.77 -12.18 -11.35
C ASN A 94 4.50 -12.40 -12.86
N THR A 95 3.32 -12.94 -13.22
CA THR A 95 2.94 -13.22 -14.60
C THR A 95 2.02 -12.16 -15.19
N VAL A 96 1.06 -11.67 -14.40
CA VAL A 96 -0.03 -10.81 -14.91
C VAL A 96 -0.31 -9.64 -13.96
N GLY A 97 -0.23 -8.43 -14.50
CA GLY A 97 -0.61 -7.22 -13.78
C GLY A 97 -2.12 -7.04 -13.63
N GLY A 98 -2.51 -6.43 -12.50
CA GLY A 98 -3.89 -6.04 -12.22
C GLY A 98 -4.83 -7.20 -11.84
N GLY A 99 -5.83 -6.90 -11.02
CA GLY A 99 -6.70 -7.91 -10.43
C GLY A 99 -7.55 -8.67 -11.44
N LYS A 100 -8.22 -7.95 -12.33
CA LYS A 100 -9.03 -8.56 -13.39
C LYS A 100 -8.17 -9.42 -14.31
N GLY A 101 -6.95 -8.95 -14.64
CA GLY A 101 -6.00 -9.71 -15.46
C GLY A 101 -5.64 -11.05 -14.85
N LYS A 102 -5.36 -11.10 -13.52
CA LYS A 102 -5.06 -12.33 -12.79
C LYS A 102 -6.21 -13.34 -12.87
N MET A 103 -7.47 -12.90 -12.68
CA MET A 103 -8.64 -13.77 -12.78
C MET A 103 -8.87 -14.29 -14.20
N PHE A 104 -8.75 -13.43 -15.23
CA PHE A 104 -8.82 -13.87 -16.62
C PHE A 104 -7.72 -14.88 -16.96
N TYR A 105 -6.48 -14.63 -16.51
CA TYR A 105 -5.39 -15.56 -16.73
C TYR A 105 -5.67 -16.92 -16.07
N HIS A 106 -6.14 -16.91 -14.83
CA HIS A 106 -6.50 -18.15 -14.13
C HIS A 106 -7.55 -18.95 -14.90
N PHE A 107 -8.69 -18.35 -15.25
CA PHE A 107 -9.77 -19.07 -15.89
C PHE A 107 -9.51 -19.44 -17.36
N ARG A 108 -8.74 -18.63 -18.09
CA ARG A 108 -8.45 -18.90 -19.51
C ARG A 108 -7.21 -19.74 -19.76
N ASN A 109 -6.16 -19.54 -18.95
CA ASN A 109 -4.86 -20.15 -19.20
C ASN A 109 -4.54 -21.30 -18.24
N THR A 110 -4.87 -21.17 -16.96
CA THR A 110 -4.54 -22.19 -15.97
C THR A 110 -5.58 -23.31 -15.94
N THR A 111 -6.85 -22.96 -15.78
CA THR A 111 -7.94 -23.95 -15.70
C THR A 111 -8.61 -24.22 -17.04
N SER A 112 -8.40 -23.33 -18.02
CA SER A 112 -9.02 -23.38 -19.35
C SER A 112 -10.55 -23.43 -19.34
N GLN A 113 -11.17 -23.01 -18.23
CA GLN A 113 -12.62 -22.95 -18.07
C GLN A 113 -13.02 -21.93 -17.00
N PHE A 114 -14.21 -21.36 -17.17
CA PHE A 114 -14.81 -20.49 -16.19
C PHE A 114 -15.59 -21.32 -15.14
N PRO A 115 -15.75 -20.79 -13.91
CA PRO A 115 -16.45 -21.50 -12.85
C PRO A 115 -17.97 -21.38 -12.98
N THR A 116 -18.70 -22.30 -12.31
CA THR A 116 -20.04 -22.00 -11.84
C THR A 116 -19.95 -21.01 -10.68
N PHE A 117 -21.01 -20.20 -10.47
CA PHE A 117 -21.03 -19.21 -9.40
C PHE A 117 -22.44 -19.01 -8.84
N THR A 118 -22.54 -18.48 -7.63
CA THR A 118 -23.80 -18.14 -6.99
C THR A 118 -23.92 -16.61 -6.86
N LYS A 119 -25.07 -16.07 -7.28
CA LYS A 119 -25.42 -14.65 -7.14
C LYS A 119 -26.89 -14.55 -6.72
N ASP A 120 -27.17 -13.74 -5.71
CA ASP A 120 -28.53 -13.52 -5.15
C ASP A 120 -29.26 -14.82 -4.79
N GLY A 121 -28.51 -15.84 -4.37
CA GLY A 121 -29.03 -17.16 -3.98
C GLY A 121 -29.28 -18.12 -5.14
N GLU A 122 -29.06 -17.72 -6.38
CA GLU A 122 -29.17 -18.56 -7.57
C GLU A 122 -27.79 -19.01 -8.07
N THR A 123 -27.69 -20.27 -8.51
CA THR A 123 -26.46 -20.83 -9.06
C THR A 123 -26.50 -20.74 -10.60
N PHE A 124 -25.49 -20.17 -11.18
CA PHE A 124 -25.32 -19.96 -12.61
C PHE A 124 -24.29 -20.95 -13.19
N ALA A 125 -24.53 -21.36 -14.41
CA ALA A 125 -23.56 -22.11 -15.20
C ALA A 125 -22.32 -21.24 -15.51
N PRO A 126 -21.20 -21.86 -15.93
CA PRO A 126 -20.04 -21.11 -16.39
C PRO A 126 -20.39 -20.13 -17.51
N PRO A 127 -19.90 -18.89 -17.49
CA PRO A 127 -20.17 -17.91 -18.55
C PRO A 127 -19.53 -18.34 -19.87
N GLU A 128 -20.31 -18.34 -20.94
CA GLU A 128 -19.88 -18.78 -22.26
C GLU A 128 -19.44 -17.62 -23.16
N THR A 129 -20.11 -16.47 -23.08
CA THR A 129 -19.77 -15.31 -23.89
C THR A 129 -18.72 -14.41 -23.23
N GLN A 130 -18.04 -13.61 -24.04
CA GLN A 130 -17.03 -12.67 -23.54
C GLN A 130 -17.66 -11.63 -22.61
N GLU A 131 -18.88 -11.17 -22.91
CA GLU A 131 -19.63 -10.23 -22.10
C GLU A 131 -19.97 -10.81 -20.72
N GLU A 132 -20.44 -12.06 -20.66
CA GLU A 132 -20.74 -12.73 -19.39
C GLU A 132 -19.48 -12.97 -18.56
N GLN A 133 -18.36 -13.37 -19.21
CA GLN A 133 -17.06 -13.54 -18.56
C GLN A 133 -16.57 -12.22 -17.96
N GLN A 134 -16.68 -11.13 -18.72
CA GLN A 134 -16.30 -9.80 -18.24
C GLN A 134 -17.17 -9.38 -17.04
N ALA A 135 -18.49 -9.58 -17.13
CA ALA A 135 -19.42 -9.23 -16.06
C ALA A 135 -19.10 -9.98 -14.75
N LEU A 136 -18.84 -11.30 -14.83
CA LEU A 136 -18.44 -12.09 -13.66
C LEU A 136 -17.12 -11.55 -13.05
N ILE A 137 -16.10 -11.28 -13.87
CA ILE A 137 -14.82 -10.76 -13.40
C ILE A 137 -14.97 -9.36 -12.78
N ASP A 138 -15.82 -8.51 -13.33
CA ASP A 138 -16.09 -7.18 -12.80
C ASP A 138 -16.79 -7.25 -11.44
N ASP A 139 -17.79 -8.11 -11.29
CA ASP A 139 -18.49 -8.37 -10.02
C ASP A 139 -17.52 -8.91 -8.95
N LEU A 140 -16.72 -9.91 -9.30
CA LEU A 140 -15.71 -10.49 -8.39
C LEU A 140 -14.67 -9.46 -7.97
N GLN A 141 -14.19 -8.62 -8.91
CA GLN A 141 -13.22 -7.56 -8.59
C GLN A 141 -13.82 -6.51 -7.66
N ALA A 142 -15.07 -6.12 -7.88
CA ALA A 142 -15.75 -5.15 -7.02
C ALA A 142 -15.90 -5.72 -5.60
N HIS A 143 -16.39 -6.95 -5.47
CA HIS A 143 -16.56 -7.62 -4.18
C HIS A 143 -15.22 -7.85 -3.47
N LYS A 144 -14.19 -8.33 -4.19
CA LYS A 144 -12.82 -8.46 -3.68
C LYS A 144 -12.30 -7.14 -3.11
N THR A 145 -12.60 -6.02 -3.77
CA THR A 145 -12.13 -4.70 -3.32
C THR A 145 -12.74 -4.30 -1.99
N GLU A 146 -14.01 -4.57 -1.77
CA GLU A 146 -14.65 -4.29 -0.46
C GLU A 146 -14.09 -5.21 0.64
N LEU A 147 -13.99 -6.52 0.36
CA LEU A 147 -13.40 -7.48 1.30
C LEU A 147 -11.93 -7.15 1.64
N TYR A 148 -11.17 -6.66 0.68
CA TYR A 148 -9.80 -6.20 0.92
C TYR A 148 -9.74 -5.02 1.90
N LYS A 149 -10.66 -4.05 1.78
CA LYS A 149 -10.74 -2.93 2.73
C LYS A 149 -11.07 -3.39 4.15
N GLU A 150 -11.94 -4.40 4.28
CA GLU A 150 -12.27 -5.02 5.56
C GLU A 150 -11.06 -5.76 6.14
N LEU A 151 -10.38 -6.57 5.33
CA LEU A 151 -9.19 -7.31 5.74
C LEU A 151 -8.05 -6.39 6.17
N ILE A 152 -7.81 -5.27 5.48
CA ILE A 152 -6.85 -4.27 5.94
C ILE A 152 -7.24 -3.74 7.31
N ALA A 153 -8.49 -3.36 7.51
CA ALA A 153 -8.95 -2.81 8.79
C ALA A 153 -8.81 -3.81 9.96
N GLU A 154 -8.95 -5.10 9.69
CA GLU A 154 -8.94 -6.15 10.71
C GLU A 154 -7.55 -6.76 10.93
N LYS A 155 -6.79 -6.99 9.85
CA LYS A 155 -5.58 -7.84 9.87
C LYS A 155 -4.29 -7.12 9.53
N ALA A 156 -4.36 -5.87 9.06
CA ALA A 156 -3.15 -5.15 8.71
C ALA A 156 -2.29 -4.89 9.96
N THR A 157 -1.08 -5.41 9.92
CA THR A 157 -0.05 -5.16 10.94
C THR A 157 1.22 -4.66 10.27
N PRO A 158 1.97 -3.76 10.90
CA PRO A 158 3.25 -3.35 10.35
C PRO A 158 4.21 -4.54 10.33
N ARG A 159 5.08 -4.58 9.33
CA ARG A 159 6.14 -5.59 9.28
C ARG A 159 7.11 -5.39 10.45
N PRO A 160 7.70 -6.50 10.97
CA PRO A 160 8.57 -6.46 12.13
C PRO A 160 9.76 -5.50 11.98
N GLY A 161 9.96 -4.61 12.94
CA GLY A 161 11.04 -3.63 12.97
C GLY A 161 10.73 -2.29 12.30
N VAL A 162 9.61 -2.15 11.58
CA VAL A 162 9.24 -0.90 10.92
C VAL A 162 8.90 0.19 11.93
N ILE A 163 8.08 -0.14 12.93
CA ILE A 163 7.66 0.83 13.96
C ILE A 163 8.85 1.28 14.79
N GLU A 164 9.68 0.33 15.21
CA GLU A 164 10.86 0.59 16.03
C GLU A 164 11.85 1.50 15.30
N LEU A 165 12.17 1.21 14.05
CA LEU A 165 13.07 2.02 13.23
C LEU A 165 12.48 3.41 12.93
N MET A 166 11.18 3.49 12.68
CA MET A 166 10.49 4.75 12.43
C MET A 166 10.47 5.63 13.69
N ASP A 167 10.18 5.05 14.86
CA ASP A 167 10.18 5.77 16.13
C ASP A 167 11.60 6.24 16.53
N GLU A 168 12.63 5.43 16.27
CA GLU A 168 14.03 5.82 16.44
C GLU A 168 14.37 7.02 15.55
N ALA A 169 13.95 6.98 14.27
CA ALA A 169 14.19 8.07 13.33
C ALA A 169 13.41 9.35 13.71
N MET A 170 12.17 9.23 14.14
CA MET A 170 11.35 10.37 14.59
C MET A 170 11.86 11.00 15.89
N ALA A 171 12.64 10.27 16.69
CA ALA A 171 13.27 10.79 17.91
C ALA A 171 14.54 11.62 17.64
N ASP A 172 15.20 11.44 16.48
CA ASP A 172 16.35 12.23 16.06
C ASP A 172 15.89 13.56 15.40
N PRO A 173 16.17 14.73 16.00
CA PRO A 173 15.72 16.00 15.46
C PRO A 173 16.37 16.40 14.14
N THR A 174 17.47 15.75 13.74
CA THR A 174 18.18 15.98 12.46
C THR A 174 17.71 15.07 11.34
N MET A 175 16.83 14.11 11.65
CA MET A 175 16.32 13.11 10.74
C MET A 175 14.91 13.43 10.25
N ALA A 176 14.71 13.55 8.96
CA ALA A 176 13.38 13.56 8.35
C ALA A 176 12.88 12.13 8.13
N VAL A 177 11.59 11.90 8.37
CA VAL A 177 10.94 10.60 8.14
C VAL A 177 9.83 10.76 7.11
N GLY A 178 9.86 9.92 6.07
CA GLY A 178 8.89 9.99 4.98
C GLY A 178 8.32 8.65 4.55
N VAL A 179 7.21 8.74 3.79
CA VAL A 179 6.60 7.59 3.10
C VAL A 179 6.40 7.94 1.63
N CYS A 180 6.81 7.02 0.73
CA CYS A 180 6.68 7.15 -0.72
C CYS A 180 6.08 5.89 -1.32
N SER A 181 4.80 5.91 -1.74
CA SER A 181 4.11 4.77 -2.32
C SER A 181 3.54 5.08 -3.71
N ALA A 182 3.62 4.11 -4.63
CA ALA A 182 2.97 4.21 -5.95
C ALA A 182 1.44 4.07 -5.87
N SER A 183 0.90 3.66 -4.73
CA SER A 183 -0.53 3.48 -4.50
C SER A 183 -1.24 4.83 -4.32
N THR A 184 -2.58 4.81 -4.49
CA THR A 184 -3.40 6.03 -4.38
C THR A 184 -3.45 6.56 -2.94
N LYS A 185 -3.65 7.86 -2.81
CA LYS A 185 -3.74 8.55 -1.52
C LYS A 185 -4.77 7.93 -0.57
N ALA A 186 -5.95 7.58 -1.12
CA ALA A 186 -7.01 6.98 -0.31
C ALA A 186 -6.61 5.61 0.25
N ALA A 187 -5.93 4.77 -0.55
CA ALA A 187 -5.48 3.46 -0.12
C ALA A 187 -4.38 3.55 0.94
N VAL A 188 -3.32 4.35 0.66
CA VAL A 188 -2.18 4.49 1.57
C VAL A 188 -2.60 5.12 2.90
N THR A 189 -3.43 6.18 2.87
CA THR A 189 -3.90 6.80 4.12
C THR A 189 -4.57 5.76 5.03
N LYS A 190 -5.44 4.91 4.46
CA LYS A 190 -6.11 3.87 5.22
C LYS A 190 -5.13 2.85 5.82
N VAL A 191 -4.13 2.44 5.04
CA VAL A 191 -3.07 1.53 5.50
C VAL A 191 -2.27 2.17 6.64
N LEU A 192 -1.80 3.41 6.47
CA LEU A 192 -1.00 4.11 7.48
C LEU A 192 -1.78 4.35 8.77
N ASP A 193 -3.08 4.68 8.69
CA ASP A 193 -3.93 4.85 9.88
C ASP A 193 -4.03 3.55 10.70
N VAL A 194 -4.14 2.41 10.03
CA VAL A 194 -4.26 1.11 10.70
C VAL A 194 -2.91 0.62 11.23
N THR A 195 -1.83 0.76 10.43
CA THR A 195 -0.51 0.18 10.76
C THR A 195 0.33 1.07 11.66
N LEU A 196 0.39 2.37 11.40
CA LEU A 196 1.20 3.32 12.15
C LEU A 196 0.43 4.03 13.26
N GLY A 197 -0.90 4.13 13.10
CA GLY A 197 -1.74 4.99 13.89
C GLY A 197 -1.67 6.47 13.46
N GLU A 198 -2.71 7.22 13.79
CA GLU A 198 -2.84 8.63 13.40
C GLU A 198 -1.69 9.51 13.94
N GLU A 199 -1.21 9.22 15.14
CA GLU A 199 -0.13 9.98 15.75
C GLU A 199 1.17 9.93 14.94
N ARG A 200 1.65 8.74 14.57
CA ARG A 200 2.86 8.58 13.75
C ARG A 200 2.66 9.11 12.34
N ARG A 201 1.52 8.79 11.72
CA ARG A 201 1.20 9.32 10.39
C ARG A 201 1.26 10.85 10.35
N ASN A 202 0.75 11.53 11.37
CA ASN A 202 0.77 13.00 11.45
C ASN A 202 2.16 13.58 11.77
N LYS A 203 3.12 12.75 12.21
CA LYS A 203 4.51 13.13 12.45
C LYS A 203 5.42 12.91 11.23
N LEU A 204 4.93 12.31 10.17
CA LEU A 204 5.70 12.17 8.93
C LEU A 204 6.02 13.55 8.35
N ASP A 205 7.29 13.80 8.05
CA ASP A 205 7.76 15.08 7.49
C ASP A 205 7.41 15.19 5.99
N VAL A 206 7.35 14.06 5.29
CA VAL A 206 6.92 13.98 3.89
C VAL A 206 6.12 12.71 3.60
N CYS A 207 5.10 12.85 2.77
CA CYS A 207 4.35 11.72 2.22
C CYS A 207 4.06 12.02 0.75
N ILE A 208 4.63 11.21 -0.17
CA ILE A 208 4.43 11.30 -1.62
C ILE A 208 3.76 10.03 -2.10
N LEU A 209 2.62 10.19 -2.74
CA LEU A 209 1.76 9.10 -3.14
C LEU A 209 1.54 9.09 -4.65
N GLY A 210 1.00 8.01 -5.19
CA GLY A 210 0.81 7.86 -6.62
C GLY A 210 0.09 9.01 -7.29
N ASP A 211 -0.86 9.65 -6.58
CA ASP A 211 -1.60 10.80 -7.07
C ASP A 211 -0.80 12.12 -7.08
N ASP A 212 0.36 12.16 -6.39
CA ASP A 212 1.20 13.36 -6.27
C ASP A 212 2.24 13.48 -7.38
N VAL A 213 2.43 12.45 -8.21
CA VAL A 213 3.46 12.40 -9.24
C VAL A 213 2.88 11.96 -10.59
N SER A 214 3.47 12.47 -11.68
CA SER A 214 3.02 12.13 -13.04
C SER A 214 3.64 10.83 -13.57
N LYS A 215 4.71 10.35 -12.95
CA LYS A 215 5.39 9.10 -13.29
C LYS A 215 5.60 8.28 -12.03
N LEU A 216 5.18 7.02 -12.10
CA LEU A 216 5.32 6.06 -11.01
C LEU A 216 6.68 5.35 -11.09
N LYS A 217 7.09 4.68 -9.99
CA LYS A 217 8.23 3.78 -9.96
C LYS A 217 8.17 2.81 -11.18
N PRO A 218 9.26 2.52 -11.88
CA PRO A 218 10.65 2.76 -11.51
C PRO A 218 11.20 4.16 -11.85
N ASP A 219 10.36 5.11 -12.32
CA ASP A 219 10.81 6.49 -12.48
C ASP A 219 11.17 7.08 -11.11
N PRO A 220 12.31 7.80 -10.97
CA PRO A 220 12.76 8.33 -9.68
C PRO A 220 11.95 9.54 -9.17
N MET A 221 10.96 10.00 -9.91
CA MET A 221 10.20 11.22 -9.60
C MET A 221 9.67 11.24 -8.17
N ILE A 222 9.13 10.13 -7.67
CA ILE A 222 8.53 10.06 -6.33
C ILE A 222 9.56 10.36 -5.22
N TYR A 223 10.77 9.81 -5.34
CA TYR A 223 11.85 10.02 -4.37
C TYR A 223 12.51 11.39 -4.55
N ASN A 224 12.70 11.85 -5.80
CA ASN A 224 13.18 13.21 -6.08
C ASN A 224 12.22 14.26 -5.47
N THR A 225 10.91 14.08 -5.63
CA THR A 225 9.90 14.97 -5.05
C THR A 225 9.95 14.96 -3.52
N ALA A 226 10.21 13.80 -2.90
CA ALA A 226 10.39 13.73 -1.45
C ALA A 226 11.62 14.50 -0.98
N ALA A 227 12.78 14.29 -1.61
CA ALA A 227 14.02 15.01 -1.29
C ALA A 227 13.86 16.53 -1.49
N GLU A 228 13.23 16.96 -2.58
CA GLU A 228 12.95 18.37 -2.88
C GLU A 228 12.06 19.00 -1.79
N ARG A 229 10.96 18.33 -1.40
CA ARG A 229 10.07 18.85 -0.34
C ARG A 229 10.73 18.93 1.03
N LEU A 230 11.66 18.03 1.31
CA LEU A 230 12.44 18.04 2.55
C LEU A 230 13.63 19.01 2.51
N GLY A 231 14.05 19.44 1.32
CA GLY A 231 15.25 20.27 1.14
C GLY A 231 16.55 19.53 1.43
N ILE A 232 16.58 18.20 1.26
CA ILE A 232 17.69 17.32 1.59
C ILE A 232 18.33 16.79 0.30
N ASP A 233 19.67 16.77 0.27
CA ASP A 233 20.43 16.14 -0.83
C ASP A 233 20.07 14.63 -0.90
N PRO A 234 19.69 14.11 -2.07
CA PRO A 234 19.37 12.69 -2.23
C PRO A 234 20.43 11.72 -1.72
N SER A 235 21.73 12.09 -1.81
CA SER A 235 22.83 11.25 -1.30
C SER A 235 22.82 11.07 0.23
N LYS A 236 22.06 11.90 0.94
CA LYS A 236 21.85 11.83 2.39
C LYS A 236 20.55 11.13 2.77
N CYS A 237 19.81 10.64 1.79
CA CYS A 237 18.57 9.89 1.96
C CYS A 237 18.83 8.39 1.87
N VAL A 238 18.16 7.63 2.73
CA VAL A 238 18.07 6.18 2.62
C VAL A 238 16.61 5.80 2.42
N VAL A 239 16.37 4.99 1.40
CA VAL A 239 15.05 4.42 1.09
C VAL A 239 15.01 2.99 1.62
N VAL A 240 13.91 2.62 2.25
CA VAL A 240 13.57 1.23 2.59
C VAL A 240 12.53 0.75 1.59
N GLU A 241 12.87 -0.30 0.83
CA GLU A 241 12.09 -0.86 -0.28
C GLU A 241 12.01 -2.38 -0.19
N ASP A 242 11.11 -2.99 -0.97
CA ASP A 242 10.96 -4.45 -1.06
C ASP A 242 11.10 -4.98 -2.48
N SER A 243 11.06 -4.11 -3.48
CA SER A 243 10.89 -4.45 -4.89
C SER A 243 11.99 -3.91 -5.79
N MET A 244 12.22 -4.61 -6.92
CA MET A 244 13.16 -4.18 -7.96
C MET A 244 12.73 -2.84 -8.60
N VAL A 245 11.43 -2.63 -8.71
CA VAL A 245 10.85 -1.41 -9.28
C VAL A 245 11.14 -0.21 -8.37
N GLY A 246 10.99 -0.39 -7.06
CA GLY A 246 11.31 0.64 -6.08
C GLY A 246 12.81 0.87 -5.93
N LEU A 247 13.62 -0.18 -5.93
CA LEU A 247 15.08 -0.08 -5.93
C LEU A 247 15.57 0.80 -7.08
N ARG A 248 15.12 0.52 -8.31
CA ARG A 248 15.49 1.32 -9.48
C ARG A 248 15.09 2.78 -9.35
N ALA A 249 13.91 3.06 -8.77
CA ALA A 249 13.48 4.43 -8.51
C ALA A 249 14.38 5.14 -7.49
N ALA A 250 14.74 4.48 -6.38
CA ALA A 250 15.61 5.00 -5.34
C ALA A 250 17.03 5.27 -5.89
N LYS A 251 17.61 4.30 -6.61
CA LYS A 251 18.95 4.46 -7.25
C LYS A 251 18.94 5.53 -8.33
N GLY A 252 17.87 5.61 -9.13
CA GLY A 252 17.67 6.67 -10.12
C GLY A 252 17.57 8.07 -9.52
N ALA A 253 17.11 8.19 -8.27
CA ALA A 253 17.12 9.43 -7.50
C ALA A 253 18.48 9.74 -6.83
N GLY A 254 19.47 8.85 -6.92
CA GLY A 254 20.78 9.01 -6.27
C GLY A 254 20.77 8.70 -4.77
N MET A 255 19.73 7.99 -4.28
CA MET A 255 19.60 7.62 -2.87
C MET A 255 20.23 6.25 -2.58
N LYS A 256 20.58 6.00 -1.31
CA LYS A 256 20.84 4.65 -0.83
C LYS A 256 19.54 3.89 -0.67
N CYS A 257 19.59 2.56 -0.85
CA CYS A 257 18.42 1.70 -0.76
C CYS A 257 18.72 0.45 0.07
N LEU A 258 18.00 0.31 1.17
CA LEU A 258 17.92 -0.90 1.98
C LEU A 258 16.70 -1.70 1.54
N ILE A 259 16.92 -2.93 1.09
CA ILE A 259 15.83 -3.85 0.73
C ILE A 259 15.40 -4.68 1.94
N THR A 260 14.10 -4.67 2.24
CA THR A 260 13.46 -5.63 3.14
C THR A 260 12.51 -6.48 2.29
N TYR A 261 13.03 -7.59 1.76
CA TYR A 261 12.30 -8.40 0.78
C TYR A 261 11.08 -9.11 1.40
N THR A 262 10.13 -9.44 0.55
CA THR A 262 8.99 -10.29 0.86
C THR A 262 9.22 -11.69 0.29
N LYS A 263 8.32 -12.63 0.55
CA LYS A 263 8.42 -13.99 -0.02
C LYS A 263 8.43 -13.97 -1.55
N SER A 264 7.70 -13.05 -2.15
CA SER A 264 7.61 -12.91 -3.62
C SER A 264 8.86 -12.31 -4.26
N THR A 265 9.68 -11.55 -3.51
CA THR A 265 10.86 -10.86 -4.03
C THR A 265 12.18 -11.43 -3.47
N GLU A 266 12.13 -12.43 -2.59
CA GLU A 266 13.30 -13.05 -1.95
C GLU A 266 14.39 -13.48 -2.96
N GLY A 267 13.98 -14.04 -4.11
CA GLY A 267 14.86 -14.57 -5.15
C GLY A 267 15.44 -13.53 -6.12
N GLU A 268 15.08 -12.25 -5.99
CA GLU A 268 15.54 -11.21 -6.92
C GLU A 268 17.00 -10.80 -6.64
N ASP A 269 17.75 -10.50 -7.71
CA ASP A 269 19.14 -10.03 -7.64
C ASP A 269 19.21 -8.52 -7.36
N PHE A 270 18.83 -8.14 -6.15
CA PHE A 270 18.87 -6.74 -5.73
C PHE A 270 20.27 -6.13 -5.73
N TYR A 271 21.31 -6.93 -5.38
CA TYR A 271 22.69 -6.43 -5.39
C TYR A 271 23.20 -6.15 -6.78
N GLY A 272 22.82 -6.97 -7.77
CA GLY A 272 23.13 -6.72 -9.18
C GLY A 272 22.54 -5.41 -9.71
N GLU A 273 21.43 -4.95 -9.15
CA GLU A 273 20.78 -3.68 -9.47
C GLU A 273 21.19 -2.52 -8.53
N GLY A 274 22.17 -2.75 -7.63
CA GLY A 274 22.81 -1.70 -6.84
C GLY A 274 22.16 -1.42 -5.48
N ALA A 275 21.44 -2.38 -4.90
CA ALA A 275 20.99 -2.27 -3.51
C ALA A 275 22.19 -2.10 -2.58
N ASP A 276 22.05 -1.23 -1.59
CA ASP A 276 23.12 -0.99 -0.59
C ASP A 276 23.07 -2.03 0.54
N ALA A 277 21.92 -2.63 0.81
CA ALA A 277 21.75 -3.76 1.72
C ALA A 277 20.45 -4.53 1.41
N LYS A 278 20.39 -5.81 1.84
CA LYS A 278 19.21 -6.69 1.67
C LYS A 278 19.00 -7.51 2.94
N VAL A 279 17.78 -7.43 3.51
CA VAL A 279 17.40 -8.16 4.73
C VAL A 279 16.01 -8.79 4.59
N PRO A 280 15.70 -9.90 5.28
CA PRO A 280 14.35 -10.47 5.26
C PRO A 280 13.35 -9.59 6.00
N GLU A 281 13.74 -9.08 7.17
CA GLU A 281 12.97 -8.20 8.03
C GLU A 281 13.89 -7.25 8.79
N LEU A 282 13.42 -6.05 9.08
CA LEU A 282 14.20 -5.05 9.81
C LEU A 282 14.52 -5.50 11.24
N ALA A 283 13.55 -6.13 11.92
CA ALA A 283 13.73 -6.62 13.29
C ALA A 283 14.73 -7.76 13.39
N SER A 284 14.57 -8.82 12.58
CA SER A 284 15.42 -10.00 12.63
C SER A 284 16.87 -9.71 12.24
N ALA A 285 17.09 -8.73 11.37
CA ALA A 285 18.41 -8.23 11.01
C ALA A 285 18.97 -7.19 12.00
N GLY A 286 18.17 -6.79 13.00
CA GLY A 286 18.55 -5.79 13.99
C GLY A 286 18.93 -4.45 13.37
N VAL A 287 18.15 -4.01 12.37
CA VAL A 287 18.39 -2.74 11.68
C VAL A 287 18.10 -1.57 12.61
N THR A 288 19.06 -0.65 12.74
CA THR A 288 18.98 0.57 13.56
C THR A 288 19.46 1.78 12.76
N LEU A 289 19.17 2.99 13.20
CA LEU A 289 19.69 4.20 12.56
C LEU A 289 21.22 4.26 12.59
N GLU A 290 21.86 3.77 13.66
CA GLU A 290 23.29 3.69 13.76
C GLU A 290 23.90 2.82 12.65
N LYS A 291 23.29 1.67 12.35
CA LYS A 291 23.71 0.80 11.24
C LYS A 291 23.49 1.43 9.87
N ILE A 292 22.39 2.18 9.70
CA ILE A 292 22.07 2.84 8.43
C ILE A 292 22.91 4.09 8.19
N PHE A 293 23.11 4.92 9.22
CA PHE A 293 23.70 6.26 9.12
C PHE A 293 24.94 6.47 10.00
N GLY A 294 25.38 5.47 10.76
CA GLY A 294 26.50 5.56 11.69
C GLY A 294 27.86 5.79 11.03
N PRO A 295 28.94 5.91 11.79
CA PRO A 295 30.29 6.20 11.26
C PRO A 295 30.87 5.09 10.37
N LEU A 296 30.31 3.90 10.39
CA LEU A 296 30.69 2.76 9.53
C LEU A 296 30.05 2.77 8.15
N LYS A 297 29.64 3.91 7.69
CA LYS A 297 28.80 4.23 6.52
C LYS A 297 29.19 3.65 5.18
N ASP A 298 30.44 3.29 5.02
CA ASP A 298 30.94 2.80 3.72
C ASP A 298 30.66 1.30 3.52
N ASN A 299 30.11 0.63 4.54
CA ASN A 299 29.76 -0.80 4.52
C ASN A 299 28.44 -1.08 5.25
N LEU A 300 27.32 -0.52 4.72
CA LEU A 300 25.98 -0.93 5.16
C LEU A 300 25.80 -2.46 5.12
N ASP A 301 26.47 -3.15 4.19
CA ASP A 301 26.44 -4.58 4.01
C ASP A 301 27.18 -5.38 5.08
N ALA A 302 28.32 -4.91 5.59
CA ALA A 302 29.19 -5.74 6.40
C ALA A 302 28.61 -6.08 7.77
N GLU A 303 27.85 -5.15 8.38
CA GLU A 303 27.26 -5.37 9.72
C GLU A 303 25.82 -5.90 9.67
N ILE A 304 25.04 -5.55 8.65
CA ILE A 304 23.70 -6.09 8.46
C ILE A 304 23.80 -7.56 8.01
N LEU A 305 24.78 -7.90 7.19
CA LEU A 305 25.01 -9.27 6.69
C LEU A 305 25.64 -10.22 7.72
N VAL A 306 26.28 -9.75 8.78
CA VAL A 306 26.87 -10.62 9.84
C VAL A 306 25.77 -11.38 10.62
N GLY A 307 24.51 -10.92 10.59
CA GLY A 307 23.37 -11.62 11.18
C GLY A 307 22.63 -12.59 10.24
N ILE A 308 23.01 -12.67 8.95
CA ILE A 308 22.28 -13.43 7.90
C ILE A 308 23.12 -14.63 7.38
N LYS A 309 24.30 -14.86 7.91
CA LYS A 309 25.05 -16.07 7.59
C LYS A 309 24.54 -17.22 8.46
N ASP A 310 23.80 -18.09 7.78
CA ASP A 310 23.24 -19.42 8.08
C ASP A 310 21.75 -19.48 8.33
#